data_159bd37dabb9f98ec6855fb929796741
#
_entry.id   159bd37dabb9f98ec6855fb929796741
#
_cell.length_a   1.000
_cell.length_b   1.000
_cell.length_c   1.000
_cell.angle_alpha   90.00
_cell.angle_beta   90.00
_cell.angle_gamma   90.00
#
_symmetry.space_group_name_H-M   'P 1'
#
loop_
_entity.id
_entity.type
_entity.pdbx_description
1 polymer ?
#
loop_
_entity_poly.entity_id
_entity_poly.type
_entity_poly.pdbx_seq_one_letter_code
_entity_poly.pdbx_strand_id
1 'polypeptide(L)'
;MNILGRPADETGLGAWLDVINTQSASAVALGFLNSAEFKNRGLDDTAFVDILYRTLFDREGDAGGSSYWLEQLAAGKLRDMVIWGFLRAAEFKTLSDSFGVTALNAADESAYGIRAFVERFYTLVLGRQPDTGGFDTWVTTLTNGSYAGGDIAKAFFLSAEYLGQNTSNNDFVDTCYQAFFGRAAD
;
A
#
# COMPACT_ATOMS: atom_id res chain seq x y z
N MET A 1 11.34 12.93 15.75
CA MET A 1 9.87 13.08 15.98
C MET A 1 9.26 11.72 15.71
N ASN A 2 8.47 11.17 16.60
CA ASN A 2 7.88 9.84 16.43
C ASN A 2 6.57 9.89 15.62
N ILE A 3 6.10 8.74 15.13
CA ILE A 3 4.91 8.63 14.27
C ILE A 3 3.67 9.29 14.92
N LEU A 4 3.47 9.12 16.22
CA LEU A 4 2.29 9.62 16.93
C LEU A 4 2.47 11.05 17.50
N GLY A 5 3.69 11.61 17.48
CA GLY A 5 3.96 12.94 18.01
C GLY A 5 3.99 13.02 19.54
N ARG A 6 4.02 11.90 20.25
CA ARG A 6 4.08 11.80 21.71
C ARG A 6 5.08 10.72 22.15
N PRO A 7 5.57 10.75 23.41
CA PRO A 7 6.35 9.63 23.96
C PRO A 7 5.56 8.32 23.95
N ALA A 8 6.28 7.20 23.87
CA ALA A 8 5.68 5.89 24.07
C ALA A 8 5.29 5.72 25.55
N ASP A 9 4.13 5.13 25.80
CA ASP A 9 3.77 4.62 27.12
C ASP A 9 4.37 3.20 27.32
N GLU A 10 4.63 2.85 28.57
CA GLU A 10 5.31 1.58 28.89
C GLU A 10 4.52 0.34 28.42
N THR A 11 3.20 0.36 28.56
CA THR A 11 2.31 -0.74 28.15
C THR A 11 2.30 -0.92 26.63
N GLY A 12 2.15 0.18 25.91
CA GLY A 12 2.21 0.18 24.45
C GLY A 12 3.57 -0.24 23.92
N LEU A 13 4.67 0.20 24.56
CA LEU A 13 6.01 -0.22 24.16
C LEU A 13 6.20 -1.73 24.29
N GLY A 14 5.79 -2.34 25.43
CA GLY A 14 5.86 -3.78 25.62
C GLY A 14 5.11 -4.56 24.55
N ALA A 15 3.87 -4.17 24.23
CA ALA A 15 3.07 -4.82 23.20
C ALA A 15 3.73 -4.73 21.81
N TRP A 16 4.32 -3.60 21.44
CA TRP A 16 5.00 -3.46 20.15
C TRP A 16 6.34 -4.20 20.06
N LEU A 17 7.05 -4.36 21.18
CA LEU A 17 8.23 -5.23 21.25
C LEU A 17 7.87 -6.69 21.02
N ASP A 18 6.74 -7.17 21.53
CA ASP A 18 6.24 -8.52 21.22
C ASP A 18 5.87 -8.68 19.73
N VAL A 19 5.24 -7.67 19.13
CA VAL A 19 4.91 -7.68 17.68
C VAL A 19 6.19 -7.74 16.83
N ILE A 20 7.19 -6.91 17.11
CA ILE A 20 8.42 -6.88 16.30
C ILE A 20 9.22 -8.18 16.42
N ASN A 21 9.20 -8.82 17.58
CA ASN A 21 9.88 -10.08 17.81
C ASN A 21 9.19 -11.30 17.19
N THR A 22 7.87 -11.24 17.00
CA THR A 22 7.05 -12.37 16.52
C THR A 22 6.58 -12.21 15.07
N GLN A 23 6.58 -11.00 14.54
CA GLN A 23 6.08 -10.69 13.20
C GLN A 23 7.15 -10.01 12.34
N SER A 24 7.11 -8.66 12.24
CA SER A 24 8.01 -7.88 11.39
C SER A 24 8.04 -6.40 11.79
N ALA A 25 9.03 -5.67 11.31
CA ALA A 25 9.08 -4.21 11.45
C ALA A 25 7.93 -3.53 10.68
N SER A 26 7.52 -4.09 9.52
CA SER A 26 6.37 -3.57 8.75
C SER A 26 5.06 -3.75 9.51
N ALA A 27 4.85 -4.84 10.24
CA ALA A 27 3.65 -5.03 11.06
C ALA A 27 3.52 -3.94 12.15
N VAL A 28 4.64 -3.58 12.80
CA VAL A 28 4.69 -2.47 13.76
C VAL A 28 4.40 -1.14 13.06
N ALA A 29 5.08 -0.85 11.94
CA ALA A 29 4.89 0.37 11.18
C ALA A 29 3.43 0.54 10.70
N LEU A 30 2.85 -0.51 10.13
CA LEU A 30 1.44 -0.53 9.69
C LEU A 30 0.47 -0.34 10.86
N GLY A 31 0.75 -0.95 12.02
CA GLY A 31 -0.04 -0.77 13.22
C GLY A 31 -0.12 0.69 13.65
N PHE A 32 1.00 1.41 13.63
CA PHE A 32 1.03 2.84 13.93
C PHE A 32 0.40 3.70 12.83
N LEU A 33 0.80 3.52 11.59
CA LEU A 33 0.38 4.36 10.46
C LEU A 33 -1.11 4.18 10.10
N ASN A 34 -1.68 3.01 10.39
CA ASN A 34 -3.11 2.75 10.20
C ASN A 34 -3.97 3.04 11.43
N SER A 35 -3.36 3.38 12.58
CA SER A 35 -4.10 3.67 13.80
C SER A 35 -5.02 4.89 13.64
N ALA A 36 -6.13 4.90 14.38
CA ALA A 36 -7.00 6.07 14.47
C ALA A 36 -6.25 7.30 15.01
N GLU A 37 -5.32 7.09 15.96
CA GLU A 37 -4.49 8.16 16.53
C GLU A 37 -3.65 8.85 15.45
N PHE A 38 -2.98 8.09 14.58
CA PHE A 38 -2.21 8.67 13.48
C PHE A 38 -3.11 9.37 12.45
N LYS A 39 -4.20 8.72 12.03
CA LYS A 39 -5.14 9.28 11.04
C LYS A 39 -5.78 10.58 11.53
N ASN A 40 -6.12 10.66 12.82
CA ASN A 40 -6.71 11.86 13.43
C ASN A 40 -5.75 13.06 13.54
N ARG A 41 -4.45 12.87 13.26
CA ARG A 41 -3.51 14.00 13.17
C ARG A 41 -3.82 14.94 11.99
N GLY A 42 -4.57 14.47 10.99
CA GLY A 42 -4.99 15.28 9.84
C GLY A 42 -3.83 15.84 9.03
N LEU A 43 -2.73 15.08 8.89
CA LEU A 43 -1.52 15.53 8.19
C LEU A 43 -1.83 15.77 6.71
N ASP A 44 -1.31 16.88 6.16
CA ASP A 44 -1.21 17.05 4.72
C ASP A 44 -0.21 16.05 4.10
N ASP A 45 -0.13 16.00 2.77
CA ASP A 45 0.71 15.02 2.08
C ASP A 45 2.20 15.29 2.31
N THR A 46 2.62 16.54 2.46
CA THR A 46 4.02 16.88 2.74
C THR A 46 4.44 16.37 4.11
N ALA A 47 3.67 16.69 5.16
CA ALA A 47 3.94 16.21 6.51
C ALA A 47 3.83 14.68 6.62
N PHE A 48 2.94 14.05 5.85
CA PHE A 48 2.81 12.61 5.77
C PHE A 48 4.07 11.97 5.17
N VAL A 49 4.56 12.44 4.02
CA VAL A 49 5.78 11.93 3.38
C VAL A 49 7.01 12.15 4.26
N ASP A 50 7.14 13.33 4.89
CA ASP A 50 8.24 13.63 5.82
C ASP A 50 8.28 12.65 6.99
N ILE A 51 7.13 12.29 7.56
CA ILE A 51 7.07 11.31 8.65
C ILE A 51 7.52 9.92 8.16
N LEU A 52 7.12 9.49 6.97
CA LEU A 52 7.56 8.21 6.41
C LEU A 52 9.09 8.16 6.28
N TYR A 53 9.72 9.19 5.72
CA TYR A 53 11.18 9.25 5.62
C TYR A 53 11.86 9.17 6.98
N ARG A 54 11.41 9.99 7.93
CA ARG A 54 12.03 10.04 9.28
C ARG A 54 11.82 8.77 10.08
N THR A 55 10.69 8.10 9.91
CA THR A 55 10.37 6.92 10.73
C THR A 55 10.78 5.61 10.11
N LEU A 56 10.74 5.49 8.79
CA LEU A 56 11.04 4.25 8.07
C LEU A 56 12.47 4.21 7.51
N PHE A 57 13.11 5.38 7.32
CA PHE A 57 14.46 5.48 6.77
C PHE A 57 15.45 6.21 7.70
N ASP A 58 14.97 6.71 8.86
CA ASP A 58 15.76 7.46 9.83
C ASP A 58 16.52 8.67 9.22
N ARG A 59 15.92 9.35 8.25
CA ARG A 59 16.46 10.54 7.60
C ARG A 59 15.37 11.49 7.09
N GLU A 60 15.78 12.68 6.70
CA GLU A 60 14.94 13.59 5.90
C GLU A 60 14.79 13.09 4.48
N GLY A 61 13.64 13.40 3.85
CA GLY A 61 13.44 13.13 2.43
C GLY A 61 14.38 13.99 1.58
N ASP A 62 15.01 13.40 0.58
CA ASP A 62 15.68 14.20 -0.45
C ASP A 62 14.65 14.82 -1.41
N ALA A 63 15.06 15.89 -2.11
CA ALA A 63 14.15 16.65 -2.97
C ALA A 63 13.49 15.78 -4.06
N GLY A 64 14.25 14.86 -4.68
CA GLY A 64 13.75 14.00 -5.74
C GLY A 64 12.74 12.97 -5.23
N GLY A 65 13.08 12.28 -4.14
CA GLY A 65 12.22 11.27 -3.54
C GLY A 65 10.95 11.88 -2.95
N SER A 66 11.06 13.03 -2.27
CA SER A 66 9.88 13.74 -1.74
C SER A 66 8.97 14.20 -2.87
N SER A 67 9.50 14.82 -3.93
CA SER A 67 8.69 15.24 -5.10
C SER A 67 7.99 14.07 -5.75
N TYR A 68 8.68 12.94 -5.95
CA TYR A 68 8.08 11.74 -6.53
C TYR A 68 6.83 11.28 -5.75
N TRP A 69 6.94 11.17 -4.42
CA TRP A 69 5.80 10.71 -3.62
C TRP A 69 4.66 11.72 -3.57
N LEU A 70 4.96 13.02 -3.54
CA LEU A 70 3.95 14.09 -3.59
C LEU A 70 3.21 14.07 -4.93
N GLU A 71 3.92 13.87 -6.04
CA GLU A 71 3.30 13.71 -7.38
C GLU A 71 2.40 12.48 -7.44
N GLN A 72 2.82 11.34 -6.85
CA GLN A 72 1.97 10.14 -6.78
C GLN A 72 0.68 10.40 -5.99
N LEU A 73 0.76 11.08 -4.85
CA LEU A 73 -0.39 11.44 -4.02
C LEU A 73 -1.30 12.44 -4.76
N ALA A 74 -0.73 13.46 -5.41
CA ALA A 74 -1.48 14.42 -6.23
C ALA A 74 -2.18 13.75 -7.42
N ALA A 75 -1.59 12.68 -7.98
CA ALA A 75 -2.23 11.85 -9.00
C ALA A 75 -3.30 10.89 -8.44
N GLY A 76 -3.58 10.94 -7.14
CA GLY A 76 -4.63 10.16 -6.48
C GLY A 76 -4.19 8.80 -5.94
N LYS A 77 -2.88 8.49 -5.93
CA LYS A 77 -2.39 7.26 -5.30
C LYS A 77 -2.74 7.24 -3.82
N LEU A 78 -3.30 6.12 -3.35
CA LEU A 78 -3.68 5.98 -1.94
C LEU A 78 -2.47 6.04 -1.01
N ARG A 79 -2.61 6.72 0.12
CA ARG A 79 -1.57 6.75 1.17
C ARG A 79 -1.17 5.36 1.65
N ASP A 80 -2.10 4.41 1.70
CA ASP A 80 -1.81 3.00 1.99
C ASP A 80 -0.76 2.43 1.03
N MET A 81 -0.90 2.68 -0.27
CA MET A 81 0.06 2.21 -1.28
C MET A 81 1.40 2.96 -1.22
N VAL A 82 1.38 4.22 -0.81
CA VAL A 82 2.63 4.97 -0.54
C VAL A 82 3.38 4.37 0.65
N ILE A 83 2.69 4.07 1.76
CA ILE A 83 3.29 3.37 2.92
C ILE A 83 3.96 2.07 2.47
N TRP A 84 3.27 1.24 1.69
CA TRP A 84 3.84 0.01 1.16
C TRP A 84 5.06 0.24 0.25
N GLY A 85 5.09 1.34 -0.49
CA GLY A 85 6.26 1.73 -1.26
C GLY A 85 7.50 1.95 -0.38
N PHE A 86 7.34 2.60 0.76
CA PHE A 86 8.42 2.78 1.75
C PHE A 86 8.82 1.46 2.42
N LEU A 87 7.85 0.66 2.88
CA LEU A 87 8.12 -0.61 3.56
C LEU A 87 8.86 -1.63 2.66
N ARG A 88 8.65 -1.58 1.36
CA ARG A 88 9.31 -2.46 0.38
C ARG A 88 10.62 -1.90 -0.17
N ALA A 89 11.00 -0.70 0.20
CA ALA A 89 12.27 -0.11 -0.22
C ALA A 89 13.46 -0.84 0.41
N ALA A 90 14.54 -0.96 -0.36
CA ALA A 90 15.78 -1.56 0.13
C ALA A 90 16.33 -0.83 1.37
N GLU A 91 16.07 0.46 1.49
CA GLU A 91 16.48 1.30 2.61
C GLU A 91 15.80 0.88 3.92
N PHE A 92 14.47 0.61 3.91
CA PHE A 92 13.76 0.09 5.07
C PHE A 92 14.30 -1.28 5.50
N LYS A 93 14.57 -2.15 4.52
CA LYS A 93 15.18 -3.45 4.80
C LYS A 93 16.55 -3.30 5.44
N THR A 94 17.41 -2.44 4.89
CA THR A 94 18.76 -2.20 5.44
C THR A 94 18.70 -1.67 6.87
N LEU A 95 17.81 -0.71 7.14
CA LEU A 95 17.61 -0.16 8.48
C LEU A 95 17.11 -1.24 9.45
N SER A 96 16.10 -2.03 9.05
CA SER A 96 15.57 -3.12 9.87
C SER A 96 16.62 -4.18 10.18
N ASP A 97 17.40 -4.60 9.17
CA ASP A 97 18.50 -5.56 9.33
C ASP A 97 19.57 -5.04 10.32
N SER A 98 19.85 -3.73 10.34
CA SER A 98 20.82 -3.13 11.27
C SER A 98 20.40 -3.24 12.74
N PHE A 99 19.10 -3.39 13.01
CA PHE A 99 18.53 -3.65 14.33
C PHE A 99 18.29 -5.15 14.60
N GLY A 100 18.61 -6.03 13.66
CA GLY A 100 18.38 -7.47 13.78
C GLY A 100 16.92 -7.88 13.70
N VAL A 101 16.05 -7.06 13.06
CA VAL A 101 14.63 -7.33 12.92
C VAL A 101 14.25 -7.63 11.47
N THR A 102 13.27 -8.50 11.27
CA THR A 102 12.74 -8.81 9.94
C THR A 102 11.94 -7.62 9.41
N ALA A 103 12.33 -7.08 8.26
CA ALA A 103 11.63 -5.95 7.63
C ALA A 103 10.21 -6.32 7.21
N LEU A 104 10.09 -7.33 6.32
CA LEU A 104 8.82 -7.91 5.88
C LEU A 104 8.88 -9.43 6.02
N ASN A 105 7.76 -10.04 6.38
CA ASN A 105 7.58 -11.49 6.39
C ASN A 105 6.65 -11.95 5.24
N ALA A 106 6.39 -13.26 5.14
CA ALA A 106 5.54 -13.82 4.07
C ALA A 106 4.08 -13.31 4.12
N ALA A 107 3.56 -13.01 5.32
CA ALA A 107 2.22 -12.44 5.47
C ALA A 107 2.15 -11.00 4.94
N ASP A 108 3.21 -10.20 5.18
CA ASP A 108 3.31 -8.84 4.65
C ASP A 108 3.39 -8.84 3.12
N GLU A 109 4.19 -9.74 2.54
CA GLU A 109 4.28 -9.88 1.09
C GLU A 109 2.93 -10.30 0.47
N SER A 110 2.20 -11.20 1.11
CA SER A 110 0.85 -11.58 0.70
C SER A 110 -0.12 -10.40 0.79
N ALA A 111 -0.09 -9.65 1.89
CA ALA A 111 -0.93 -8.48 2.09
C ALA A 111 -0.66 -7.38 1.05
N TYR A 112 0.61 -7.14 0.72
CA TYR A 112 0.99 -6.25 -0.38
C TYR A 112 0.51 -6.79 -1.73
N GLY A 113 0.71 -8.08 -2.01
CA GLY A 113 0.30 -8.72 -3.26
C GLY A 113 -1.18 -8.53 -3.55
N ILE A 114 -2.05 -8.69 -2.55
CA ILE A 114 -3.49 -8.45 -2.67
C ILE A 114 -3.77 -6.97 -3.01
N ARG A 115 -3.14 -6.03 -2.32
CA ARG A 115 -3.30 -4.59 -2.57
C ARG A 115 -2.86 -4.18 -3.96
N ALA A 116 -1.68 -4.64 -4.38
CA ALA A 116 -1.14 -4.38 -5.71
C ALA A 116 -2.02 -4.99 -6.82
N PHE A 117 -2.62 -6.16 -6.57
CA PHE A 117 -3.58 -6.77 -7.47
C PHE A 117 -4.83 -5.88 -7.62
N VAL A 118 -5.43 -5.43 -6.52
CA VAL A 118 -6.61 -4.54 -6.57
C VAL A 118 -6.27 -3.21 -7.25
N GLU A 119 -5.16 -2.54 -6.87
CA GLU A 119 -4.73 -1.29 -7.50
C GLU A 119 -4.58 -1.44 -9.02
N ARG A 120 -4.03 -2.58 -9.47
CA ARG A 120 -3.84 -2.87 -10.89
C ARG A 120 -5.16 -2.94 -11.66
N PHE A 121 -6.21 -3.50 -11.07
CA PHE A 121 -7.53 -3.51 -11.71
C PHE A 121 -8.12 -2.11 -11.85
N TYR A 122 -7.99 -1.25 -10.85
CA TYR A 122 -8.42 0.13 -10.95
C TYR A 122 -7.63 0.89 -12.02
N THR A 123 -6.31 0.75 -12.05
CA THR A 123 -5.45 1.55 -12.92
C THR A 123 -5.43 1.05 -14.37
N LEU A 124 -5.42 -0.26 -14.60
CA LEU A 124 -5.32 -0.84 -15.95
C LEU A 124 -6.69 -1.11 -16.58
N VAL A 125 -7.67 -1.57 -15.79
CA VAL A 125 -9.00 -1.89 -16.33
C VAL A 125 -9.89 -0.65 -16.37
N LEU A 126 -9.94 0.12 -15.27
CA LEU A 126 -10.80 1.31 -15.20
C LEU A 126 -10.09 2.61 -15.59
N GLY A 127 -8.75 2.61 -15.76
CA GLY A 127 -7.97 3.79 -16.16
C GLY A 127 -7.93 4.90 -15.11
N ARG A 128 -8.19 4.58 -13.84
CA ARG A 128 -8.20 5.56 -12.75
C ARG A 128 -7.60 5.01 -11.46
N GLN A 129 -7.28 5.90 -10.54
CA GLN A 129 -6.89 5.50 -9.18
C GLN A 129 -8.12 4.97 -8.41
N PRO A 130 -7.92 4.02 -7.47
CA PRO A 130 -8.99 3.54 -6.61
C PRO A 130 -9.47 4.63 -5.65
N ASP A 131 -10.76 4.67 -5.36
CA ASP A 131 -11.27 5.33 -4.17
C ASP A 131 -11.03 4.44 -2.94
N THR A 132 -10.83 5.07 -1.76
CA THR A 132 -10.48 4.35 -0.53
C THR A 132 -11.51 3.29 -0.16
N GLY A 133 -12.81 3.59 -0.26
CA GLY A 133 -13.87 2.67 0.15
C GLY A 133 -13.96 1.43 -0.74
N GLY A 134 -13.88 1.60 -2.05
CA GLY A 134 -13.85 0.51 -3.02
C GLY A 134 -12.58 -0.34 -2.87
N PHE A 135 -11.43 0.32 -2.72
CA PHE A 135 -10.16 -0.36 -2.49
C PHE A 135 -10.19 -1.24 -1.24
N ASP A 136 -10.57 -0.66 -0.08
CA ASP A 136 -10.62 -1.37 1.19
C ASP A 136 -11.62 -2.55 1.15
N THR A 137 -12.73 -2.38 0.45
CA THR A 137 -13.73 -3.45 0.27
C THR A 137 -13.12 -4.63 -0.49
N TRP A 138 -12.48 -4.40 -1.63
CA TRP A 138 -11.85 -5.46 -2.42
C TRP A 138 -10.68 -6.12 -1.71
N VAL A 139 -9.82 -5.34 -1.06
CA VAL A 139 -8.72 -5.88 -0.25
C VAL A 139 -9.25 -6.78 0.88
N THR A 140 -10.28 -6.32 1.59
CA THR A 140 -10.90 -7.09 2.69
C THR A 140 -11.50 -8.40 2.19
N THR A 141 -12.27 -8.37 1.09
CA THR A 141 -12.96 -9.57 0.58
C THR A 141 -12.00 -10.61 0.01
N LEU A 142 -10.86 -10.19 -0.57
CA LEU A 142 -9.79 -11.08 -0.97
C LEU A 142 -9.03 -11.66 0.24
N THR A 143 -8.72 -10.82 1.23
CA THR A 143 -7.96 -11.24 2.41
C THR A 143 -8.73 -12.26 3.25
N ASN A 144 -10.05 -12.10 3.40
CA ASN A 144 -10.88 -13.03 4.16
C ASN A 144 -11.39 -14.24 3.33
N GLY A 145 -11.03 -14.32 2.05
CA GLY A 145 -11.41 -15.42 1.15
C GLY A 145 -12.87 -15.41 0.71
N SER A 146 -13.63 -14.32 0.93
CA SER A 146 -15.03 -14.20 0.46
C SER A 146 -15.12 -14.13 -1.04
N TYR A 147 -14.10 -13.59 -1.70
CA TYR A 147 -13.93 -13.57 -3.15
C TYR A 147 -12.56 -14.09 -3.56
N ALA A 148 -12.51 -14.76 -4.71
CA ALA A 148 -11.27 -15.10 -5.38
C ALA A 148 -10.89 -14.01 -6.40
N GLY A 149 -9.63 -14.00 -6.86
CA GLY A 149 -9.17 -13.04 -7.85
C GLY A 149 -9.99 -13.04 -9.15
N GLY A 150 -10.54 -14.20 -9.54
CA GLY A 150 -11.44 -14.33 -10.70
C GLY A 150 -12.78 -13.61 -10.52
N ASP A 151 -13.28 -13.51 -9.29
CA ASP A 151 -14.55 -12.81 -9.02
C ASP A 151 -14.37 -11.30 -9.11
N ILE A 152 -13.23 -10.79 -8.63
CA ILE A 152 -12.85 -9.38 -8.80
C ILE A 152 -12.70 -9.07 -10.29
N ALA A 153 -11.98 -9.90 -11.03
CA ALA A 153 -11.83 -9.70 -12.46
C ALA A 153 -13.18 -9.58 -13.19
N LYS A 154 -14.11 -10.49 -12.90
CA LYS A 154 -15.48 -10.41 -13.45
C LYS A 154 -16.17 -9.10 -13.04
N ALA A 155 -16.08 -8.70 -11.77
CA ALA A 155 -16.71 -7.48 -11.29
C ALA A 155 -16.17 -6.24 -12.00
N PHE A 156 -14.88 -6.17 -12.30
CA PHE A 156 -14.28 -5.03 -12.99
C PHE A 156 -14.58 -5.05 -14.50
N PHE A 157 -14.31 -6.15 -15.20
CA PHE A 157 -14.51 -6.24 -16.64
C PHE A 157 -15.98 -6.23 -17.07
N LEU A 158 -16.90 -6.64 -16.20
CA LEU A 158 -18.35 -6.58 -16.46
C LEU A 158 -19.01 -5.37 -15.82
N SER A 159 -18.25 -4.44 -15.22
CA SER A 159 -18.79 -3.21 -14.68
C SER A 159 -19.32 -2.29 -15.77
N ALA A 160 -20.35 -1.51 -15.47
CA ALA A 160 -20.84 -0.47 -16.37
C ALA A 160 -19.75 0.54 -16.74
N GLU A 161 -18.81 0.81 -15.82
CA GLU A 161 -17.67 1.69 -16.01
C GLU A 161 -16.73 1.17 -17.11
N TYR A 162 -16.32 -0.08 -17.05
CA TYR A 162 -15.48 -0.68 -18.08
C TYR A 162 -16.19 -0.86 -19.41
N LEU A 163 -17.41 -1.38 -19.40
CA LEU A 163 -18.21 -1.58 -20.62
C LEU A 163 -18.49 -0.26 -21.34
N GLY A 164 -18.63 0.84 -20.60
CA GLY A 164 -18.80 2.19 -21.16
C GLY A 164 -17.58 2.74 -21.89
N GLN A 165 -16.38 2.15 -21.70
CA GLN A 165 -15.15 2.55 -22.41
C GLN A 165 -15.17 2.11 -23.89
N ASN A 166 -16.02 1.15 -24.27
CA ASN A 166 -16.14 0.61 -25.64
C ASN A 166 -14.78 0.14 -26.20
N THR A 167 -13.98 -0.54 -25.40
CA THR A 167 -12.65 -1.06 -25.78
C THR A 167 -12.76 -2.05 -26.96
N SER A 168 -11.77 -2.01 -27.87
CA SER A 168 -11.67 -3.03 -28.93
C SER A 168 -11.33 -4.40 -28.34
N ASN A 169 -11.56 -5.48 -29.13
CA ASN A 169 -11.17 -6.83 -28.69
C ASN A 169 -9.66 -6.95 -28.43
N ASN A 170 -8.82 -6.26 -29.19
CA ASN A 170 -7.38 -6.27 -28.99
C ASN A 170 -7.01 -5.57 -27.68
N ASP A 171 -7.55 -4.39 -27.43
CA ASP A 171 -7.30 -3.65 -26.18
C ASP A 171 -7.82 -4.44 -24.96
N PHE A 172 -8.97 -5.13 -25.12
CA PHE A 172 -9.48 -6.02 -24.08
C PHE A 172 -8.49 -7.14 -23.74
N VAL A 173 -7.95 -7.83 -24.76
CA VAL A 173 -6.97 -8.90 -24.56
C VAL A 173 -5.70 -8.35 -23.91
N ASP A 174 -5.17 -7.24 -24.42
CA ASP A 174 -3.99 -6.58 -23.84
C ASP A 174 -4.21 -6.18 -22.39
N THR A 175 -5.38 -5.61 -22.07
CA THR A 175 -5.76 -5.25 -20.70
C THR A 175 -5.81 -6.50 -19.80
N CYS A 176 -6.36 -7.61 -20.28
CA CYS A 176 -6.36 -8.89 -19.56
C CYS A 176 -4.93 -9.36 -19.25
N TYR A 177 -4.05 -9.37 -20.26
CA TYR A 177 -2.65 -9.79 -20.04
C TYR A 177 -1.94 -8.90 -19.03
N GLN A 178 -2.11 -7.60 -19.13
CA GLN A 178 -1.50 -6.67 -18.19
C GLN A 178 -2.09 -6.78 -16.78
N ALA A 179 -3.41 -6.89 -16.66
CA ALA A 179 -4.08 -6.97 -15.35
C ALA A 179 -3.77 -8.28 -14.61
N PHE A 180 -3.73 -9.42 -15.31
CA PHE A 180 -3.50 -10.72 -14.68
C PHE A 180 -2.02 -11.09 -14.57
N PHE A 181 -1.22 -10.79 -15.58
CA PHE A 181 0.15 -11.29 -15.69
C PHE A 181 1.22 -10.21 -15.59
N GLY A 182 0.84 -8.93 -15.61
CA GLY A 182 1.78 -7.81 -15.55
C GLY A 182 2.68 -7.68 -16.77
N ARG A 183 2.27 -8.22 -17.94
CA ARG A 183 2.99 -8.17 -19.21
C ARG A 183 2.03 -7.92 -20.39
N ALA A 184 2.58 -7.48 -21.52
CA ALA A 184 1.82 -7.37 -22.77
C ALA A 184 1.39 -8.76 -23.30
N ALA A 185 0.38 -8.78 -24.16
CA ALA A 185 0.03 -9.97 -24.94
C ALA A 185 1.17 -10.36 -25.89
N ASP A 186 1.32 -11.67 -26.17
CA ASP A 186 2.32 -12.21 -27.11
C ASP A 186 1.92 -11.90 -28.55
#